data_15e594a4a7af8cd4afbac620f098f2c8
#
_entry.id   15e594a4a7af8cd4afbac620f098f2c8
#
_cell.length_a   1.000
_cell.length_b   1.000
_cell.length_c   1.000
_cell.angle_alpha   90.00
_cell.angle_beta   90.00
_cell.angle_gamma   90.00
#
_symmetry.space_group_name_H-M   'P 1'
#
loop_
_entity.id
_entity.type
_entity.pdbx_description
1 polymer ?
#
loop_
_entity_poly.entity_id
_entity_poly.type
_entity_poly.pdbx_seq_one_letter_code
_entity_poly.pdbx_strand_id
1 'polypeptide(L)'
;MMTRLLWAASLALPLLQLHAQATLTPGVARFVSVNAPVVALTHARLVDGTGTPARVDQTIIISGAHITAVGPSASTPVPAGAQTIDVAGHTVLPGQVGLHEHTYFGGVKRLTQMSVSGPLLYLSYGITTGMTAGSQLPYQELNQKSAVDAGGLPGPHFLIAGPYLNGGPPRNAMSRNLSTADDTRRVVAYWASEGATWIKFLGAESRDVLRAGIEEAHARGLKVTGHLCSVTFTEAAGMGIDLLQHGFITNSDYVAGKQPDVCPAGNMRVQADVDVNSPAVQASIRTIVANKSAVVSTLGVYETFMPDRARLDPRAMEFLEPETRKEVEATHANLASGGLIVPTRLLQKMMAWERMFVAAGGLLGAGCDPWGTGFLPGIGNLRNYELLVEAGFTAEQAVQIMTLNGARILGLDARIGSVAVGKVADLMVVRGDPVATPTDIYNVVTVFKDGVGYDSQRLRDAAKGKVGVE
;
A
#
# COMPACT_ATOMS: atom_id res chain seq x y z
N MET A 1 11.38 -60.56 -21.37
CA MET A 1 11.70 -60.02 -20.04
C MET A 1 11.87 -58.52 -20.19
N MET A 2 10.82 -57.74 -19.93
CA MET A 2 10.83 -56.28 -19.99
C MET A 2 10.79 -55.75 -18.56
N THR A 3 11.91 -55.16 -18.13
CA THR A 3 12.08 -54.57 -16.81
C THR A 3 11.48 -53.15 -16.84
N ARG A 4 10.38 -52.94 -16.11
CA ARG A 4 9.78 -51.62 -15.89
C ARG A 4 10.59 -50.87 -14.81
N LEU A 5 11.26 -49.78 -15.14
CA LEU A 5 11.79 -48.83 -14.17
C LEU A 5 10.63 -47.96 -13.62
N LEU A 6 10.38 -48.09 -12.34
CA LEU A 6 9.52 -47.18 -11.59
C LEU A 6 10.34 -45.94 -11.21
N TRP A 7 9.96 -44.77 -11.76
CA TRP A 7 10.44 -43.48 -11.30
C TRP A 7 9.67 -43.06 -10.06
N ALA A 8 10.32 -43.03 -8.91
CA ALA A 8 9.79 -42.44 -7.71
C ALA A 8 9.99 -40.92 -7.78
N ALA A 9 8.91 -40.17 -7.98
CA ALA A 9 8.91 -38.70 -7.86
C ALA A 9 8.97 -38.35 -6.38
N SER A 10 10.12 -37.93 -5.90
CA SER A 10 10.28 -37.32 -4.56
C SER A 10 9.60 -35.96 -4.57
N LEU A 11 8.43 -35.86 -3.97
CA LEU A 11 7.82 -34.59 -3.58
C LEU A 11 8.66 -33.96 -2.47
N ALA A 12 9.56 -33.06 -2.85
CA ALA A 12 10.23 -32.18 -1.91
C ALA A 12 9.19 -31.17 -1.41
N LEU A 13 8.66 -31.40 -0.23
CA LEU A 13 7.94 -30.37 0.53
C LEU A 13 8.93 -29.22 0.78
N PRO A 14 8.57 -27.96 0.48
CA PRO A 14 9.41 -26.84 0.84
C PRO A 14 9.48 -26.78 2.37
N LEU A 15 10.69 -26.99 2.90
CA LEU A 15 10.98 -26.70 4.30
C LEU A 15 10.59 -25.25 4.57
N LEU A 16 9.54 -25.04 5.37
CA LEU A 16 9.23 -23.78 6.00
C LEU A 16 10.49 -23.32 6.74
N GLN A 17 11.24 -22.43 6.15
CA GLN A 17 12.27 -21.69 6.89
C GLN A 17 11.51 -20.87 7.94
N LEU A 18 11.52 -21.34 9.18
CA LEU A 18 11.25 -20.54 10.36
C LEU A 18 12.27 -19.40 10.31
N HIS A 19 11.87 -18.24 9.81
CA HIS A 19 12.67 -17.04 9.98
C HIS A 19 12.68 -16.76 11.48
N ALA A 20 13.82 -16.97 12.11
CA ALA A 20 14.04 -16.49 13.48
C ALA A 20 13.75 -14.99 13.48
N GLN A 21 13.02 -14.50 14.50
CA GLN A 21 12.82 -13.06 14.68
C GLN A 21 14.19 -12.37 14.60
N ALA A 22 14.29 -11.33 13.77
CA ALA A 22 15.53 -10.57 13.64
C ALA A 22 15.92 -10.01 15.01
N THR A 23 17.20 -10.10 15.36
CA THR A 23 17.70 -9.51 16.60
C THR A 23 17.64 -8.00 16.48
N LEU A 24 16.75 -7.37 17.25
CA LEU A 24 16.56 -5.93 17.22
C LEU A 24 17.76 -5.21 17.82
N THR A 25 18.26 -4.19 17.12
CA THR A 25 19.31 -3.31 17.69
C THR A 25 18.75 -2.49 18.85
N PRO A 26 19.59 -1.98 19.77
CA PRO A 26 19.15 -1.09 20.85
C PRO A 26 18.37 0.15 20.33
N GLY A 27 18.75 0.63 19.14
CA GLY A 27 18.06 1.74 18.47
C GLY A 27 16.62 1.45 18.10
N VAL A 28 16.30 0.19 17.78
CA VAL A 28 14.92 -0.27 17.49
C VAL A 28 14.22 -0.72 18.75
N ALA A 29 14.91 -1.42 19.65
CA ALA A 29 14.35 -1.96 20.90
C ALA A 29 13.67 -0.89 21.77
N ARG A 30 14.14 0.35 21.73
CA ARG A 30 13.52 1.48 22.47
C ARG A 30 12.06 1.77 22.07
N PHE A 31 11.62 1.32 20.89
CA PHE A 31 10.25 1.48 20.42
C PHE A 31 9.35 0.29 20.78
N VAL A 32 9.95 -0.80 21.25
CA VAL A 32 9.22 -2.02 21.58
C VAL A 32 8.56 -1.89 22.94
N SER A 33 7.28 -2.21 23.03
CA SER A 33 6.50 -2.28 24.25
C SER A 33 6.13 -3.72 24.62
N VAL A 34 6.09 -4.65 23.66
CA VAL A 34 5.69 -6.05 23.85
C VAL A 34 6.64 -6.95 23.07
N ASN A 35 7.35 -7.85 23.77
CA ASN A 35 8.28 -8.81 23.18
C ASN A 35 8.39 -10.11 24.00
N ALA A 36 7.27 -10.57 24.55
CA ALA A 36 7.23 -11.85 25.25
C ALA A 36 7.11 -13.01 24.23
N PRO A 37 7.65 -14.21 24.56
CA PRO A 37 7.54 -15.38 23.70
C PRO A 37 6.09 -15.78 23.39
N VAL A 38 5.18 -15.54 24.34
CA VAL A 38 3.73 -15.74 24.17
C VAL A 38 3.00 -14.50 24.67
N VAL A 39 2.12 -13.94 23.84
CA VAL A 39 1.27 -12.79 24.17
C VAL A 39 -0.19 -13.15 23.98
N ALA A 40 -1.03 -12.74 24.91
CA ALA A 40 -2.47 -12.88 24.81
C ALA A 40 -3.12 -11.47 24.81
N LEU A 41 -3.78 -11.12 23.70
CA LEU A 41 -4.64 -9.94 23.62
C LEU A 41 -6.07 -10.41 23.95
N THR A 42 -6.60 -9.96 25.08
CA THR A 42 -7.91 -10.41 25.59
C THR A 42 -8.96 -9.31 25.46
N HIS A 43 -10.23 -9.71 25.36
CA HIS A 43 -11.39 -8.81 25.29
C HIS A 43 -11.40 -7.84 24.10
N ALA A 44 -10.75 -8.23 22.99
CA ALA A 44 -10.68 -7.42 21.77
C ALA A 44 -12.02 -7.35 21.04
N ARG A 45 -12.34 -6.19 20.46
CA ARG A 45 -13.14 -6.16 19.25
C ARG A 45 -12.22 -6.58 18.10
N LEU A 46 -12.61 -7.55 17.31
CA LEU A 46 -11.81 -8.07 16.21
C LEU A 46 -12.47 -7.78 14.86
N VAL A 47 -11.76 -7.06 14.00
CA VAL A 47 -12.02 -6.98 12.54
C VAL A 47 -10.93 -7.79 11.87
N ASP A 48 -11.26 -8.99 11.40
CA ASP A 48 -10.25 -9.98 10.99
C ASP A 48 -9.65 -9.78 9.59
N GLY A 49 -10.10 -8.77 8.85
CA GLY A 49 -9.61 -8.45 7.51
C GLY A 49 -10.27 -9.25 6.38
N THR A 50 -11.23 -10.11 6.67
CA THR A 50 -11.93 -10.91 5.64
C THR A 50 -13.15 -10.20 5.03
N GLY A 51 -13.52 -9.03 5.55
CA GLY A 51 -14.74 -8.31 5.18
C GLY A 51 -15.99 -8.81 5.90
N THR A 52 -15.85 -9.76 6.81
CA THR A 52 -16.94 -10.24 7.67
C THR A 52 -17.17 -9.28 8.85
N PRO A 53 -18.40 -9.24 9.42
CA PRO A 53 -18.71 -8.37 10.54
C PRO A 53 -17.73 -8.51 11.72
N ALA A 54 -17.46 -7.39 12.38
CA ALA A 54 -16.61 -7.34 13.57
C ALA A 54 -17.15 -8.26 14.68
N ARG A 55 -16.25 -8.93 15.38
CA ARG A 55 -16.56 -9.80 16.52
C ARG A 55 -16.10 -9.16 17.83
N VAL A 56 -16.94 -9.12 18.82
CA VAL A 56 -16.61 -8.56 20.15
C VAL A 56 -16.08 -9.65 21.09
N ASP A 57 -15.38 -9.22 22.13
CA ASP A 57 -14.89 -10.08 23.23
C ASP A 57 -14.09 -11.29 22.70
N GLN A 58 -13.06 -11.00 21.89
CA GLN A 58 -12.17 -12.01 21.32
C GLN A 58 -10.82 -12.03 22.03
N THR A 59 -10.23 -13.20 22.13
CA THR A 59 -8.84 -13.42 22.54
C THR A 59 -8.01 -13.84 21.34
N ILE A 60 -6.86 -13.20 21.16
CA ILE A 60 -5.85 -13.54 20.15
C ILE A 60 -4.57 -13.95 20.89
N ILE A 61 -4.06 -15.15 20.59
CA ILE A 61 -2.80 -15.65 21.14
C ILE A 61 -1.73 -15.57 20.07
N ILE A 62 -0.64 -14.92 20.41
CA ILE A 62 0.58 -14.77 19.60
C ILE A 62 1.66 -15.62 20.25
N SER A 63 2.35 -16.47 19.49
CA SER A 63 3.51 -17.24 19.94
C SER A 63 4.66 -17.03 18.95
N GLY A 64 5.74 -16.43 19.41
CA GLY A 64 6.79 -15.93 18.52
C GLY A 64 6.22 -14.96 17.49
N ALA A 65 6.45 -15.22 16.21
CA ALA A 65 5.95 -14.39 15.12
C ALA A 65 4.51 -14.73 14.65
N HIS A 66 3.83 -15.73 15.22
CA HIS A 66 2.61 -16.27 14.63
C HIS A 66 1.41 -16.21 15.57
N ILE A 67 0.22 -16.05 14.97
CA ILE A 67 -1.07 -16.20 15.64
C ILE A 67 -1.32 -17.69 15.84
N THR A 68 -1.50 -18.13 17.08
CA THR A 68 -1.71 -19.55 17.43
C THR A 68 -3.13 -19.87 17.87
N ALA A 69 -3.89 -18.88 18.32
CA ALA A 69 -5.32 -19.03 18.61
C ALA A 69 -6.07 -17.71 18.39
N VAL A 70 -7.32 -17.81 17.95
CA VAL A 70 -8.27 -16.68 17.84
C VAL A 70 -9.68 -17.24 18.15
N GLY A 71 -10.38 -16.63 19.08
CA GLY A 71 -11.73 -17.04 19.43
C GLY A 71 -12.36 -16.22 20.56
N PRO A 72 -13.63 -16.53 20.94
CA PRO A 72 -14.28 -15.83 22.05
C PRO A 72 -13.47 -15.97 23.34
N SER A 73 -13.33 -14.87 24.11
CA SER A 73 -12.50 -14.85 25.31
C SER A 73 -12.94 -15.89 26.36
N ALA A 74 -14.23 -16.17 26.45
CA ALA A 74 -14.78 -17.16 27.37
C ALA A 74 -14.33 -18.61 27.05
N SER A 75 -13.92 -18.92 25.82
CA SER A 75 -13.56 -20.27 25.37
C SER A 75 -12.14 -20.40 24.81
N THR A 76 -11.38 -19.31 24.77
CA THR A 76 -9.98 -19.32 24.29
C THR A 76 -9.05 -19.18 25.49
N PRO A 77 -8.47 -20.31 26.00
CA PRO A 77 -7.64 -20.27 27.20
C PRO A 77 -6.32 -19.51 26.94
N VAL A 78 -5.97 -18.67 27.88
CA VAL A 78 -4.66 -17.98 27.86
C VAL A 78 -3.60 -18.98 28.37
N PRO A 79 -2.53 -19.23 27.59
CA PRO A 79 -1.45 -20.11 28.02
C PRO A 79 -0.78 -19.63 29.30
N ALA A 80 -0.39 -20.57 30.17
CA ALA A 80 0.35 -20.25 31.38
C ALA A 80 1.68 -19.56 31.04
N GLY A 81 1.99 -18.46 31.72
CA GLY A 81 3.19 -17.65 31.46
C GLY A 81 3.09 -16.68 30.27
N ALA A 82 1.96 -16.61 29.58
CA ALA A 82 1.77 -15.61 28.55
C ALA A 82 1.69 -14.20 29.15
N GLN A 83 2.29 -13.22 28.46
CA GLN A 83 2.04 -11.81 28.74
C GLN A 83 0.61 -11.47 28.32
N THR A 84 -0.28 -11.25 29.27
CA THR A 84 -1.68 -10.90 29.00
C THR A 84 -1.82 -9.39 28.93
N ILE A 85 -2.45 -8.92 27.85
CA ILE A 85 -2.78 -7.53 27.61
C ILE A 85 -4.29 -7.44 27.41
N ASP A 86 -4.98 -6.79 28.36
CA ASP A 86 -6.40 -6.51 28.23
C ASP A 86 -6.59 -5.36 27.24
N VAL A 87 -7.26 -5.64 26.14
CA VAL A 87 -7.57 -4.66 25.07
C VAL A 87 -9.07 -4.37 25.00
N ALA A 88 -9.79 -4.48 26.16
CA ALA A 88 -11.16 -4.01 26.27
C ALA A 88 -11.26 -2.54 25.81
N GLY A 89 -12.29 -2.21 25.03
CA GLY A 89 -12.45 -0.87 24.43
C GLY A 89 -11.51 -0.58 23.24
N HIS A 90 -10.74 -1.58 22.79
CA HIS A 90 -9.90 -1.46 21.60
C HIS A 90 -10.37 -2.40 20.50
N THR A 91 -10.05 -2.03 19.26
CA THR A 91 -10.24 -2.88 18.09
C THR A 91 -8.89 -3.40 17.62
N VAL A 92 -8.80 -4.72 17.39
CA VAL A 92 -7.65 -5.37 16.77
C VAL A 92 -7.97 -5.62 15.30
N LEU A 93 -7.07 -5.17 14.41
CA LEU A 93 -7.14 -5.33 12.97
C LEU A 93 -5.85 -5.99 12.46
N PRO A 94 -5.85 -6.61 11.26
CA PRO A 94 -4.60 -6.98 10.61
C PRO A 94 -3.74 -5.75 10.35
N GLY A 95 -2.43 -5.90 10.32
CA GLY A 95 -1.53 -4.89 9.80
C GLY A 95 -1.87 -4.57 8.34
N GLN A 96 -1.79 -3.30 7.99
CA GLN A 96 -2.10 -2.83 6.65
C GLN A 96 -1.03 -3.27 5.65
N VAL A 97 -1.47 -3.53 4.41
CA VAL A 97 -0.63 -3.88 3.28
C VAL A 97 -0.77 -2.78 2.22
N GLY A 98 0.14 -1.81 2.28
CA GLY A 98 0.14 -0.67 1.38
C GLY A 98 0.73 -1.01 0.01
N LEU A 99 0.02 -0.62 -1.06
CA LEU A 99 0.38 -0.95 -2.46
C LEU A 99 0.80 0.26 -3.29
N HIS A 100 0.86 1.43 -2.67
CA HIS A 100 1.36 2.66 -3.28
C HIS A 100 2.04 3.52 -2.23
N GLU A 101 3.22 3.06 -1.84
CA GLU A 101 3.99 3.74 -0.81
C GLU A 101 5.21 4.41 -1.42
N HIS A 102 5.64 5.50 -0.81
CA HIS A 102 6.88 6.20 -1.16
C HIS A 102 7.66 6.50 0.11
N THR A 103 8.98 6.37 0.04
CA THR A 103 9.88 6.74 1.13
C THR A 103 10.59 8.07 0.85
N TYR A 104 10.01 8.89 -0.01
CA TYR A 104 10.42 10.25 -0.26
C TYR A 104 9.26 11.23 -0.06
N PHE A 105 9.57 12.47 0.26
CA PHE A 105 8.64 13.59 0.28
C PHE A 105 8.91 14.48 -0.94
N GLY A 106 7.95 14.56 -1.85
CA GLY A 106 8.03 15.37 -3.07
C GLY A 106 7.31 16.69 -2.89
N GLY A 107 8.03 17.75 -2.54
CA GLY A 107 7.51 19.12 -2.51
C GLY A 107 7.63 19.84 -3.85
N VAL A 108 7.07 21.04 -3.96
CA VAL A 108 7.14 21.88 -5.18
C VAL A 108 8.58 22.28 -5.49
N LYS A 109 9.40 22.49 -4.47
CA LYS A 109 10.76 23.03 -4.61
C LYS A 109 11.86 22.01 -4.34
N ARG A 110 11.54 20.92 -3.67
CA ARG A 110 12.53 19.91 -3.28
C ARG A 110 11.94 18.51 -3.27
N LEU A 111 12.82 17.56 -3.41
CA LEU A 111 12.58 16.16 -3.21
C LEU A 111 13.51 15.68 -2.09
N THR A 112 12.96 15.13 -1.02
CA THR A 112 13.72 14.69 0.15
C THR A 112 13.40 13.23 0.43
N GLN A 113 14.42 12.41 0.64
CA GLN A 113 14.22 11.02 1.03
C GLN A 113 13.86 10.95 2.51
N MET A 114 12.83 10.19 2.85
CA MET A 114 12.41 9.91 4.22
C MET A 114 13.03 8.60 4.70
N SER A 115 14.36 8.61 4.91
CA SER A 115 15.14 7.40 5.19
C SER A 115 14.78 6.76 6.52
N VAL A 116 14.40 7.58 7.50
CA VAL A 116 14.02 7.18 8.85
C VAL A 116 12.58 7.55 9.16
N SER A 117 12.16 8.78 8.86
CA SER A 117 10.81 9.27 9.18
C SER A 117 9.72 8.50 8.43
N GLY A 118 9.93 8.13 7.17
CA GLY A 118 8.97 7.37 6.38
C GLY A 118 8.64 6.02 7.02
N PRO A 119 9.61 5.11 7.25
CA PRO A 119 9.38 3.84 7.93
C PRO A 119 8.75 3.96 9.31
N LEU A 120 9.18 4.95 10.12
CA LEU A 120 8.59 5.23 11.42
C LEU A 120 7.11 5.57 11.31
N LEU A 121 6.75 6.46 10.38
CA LEU A 121 5.37 6.88 10.16
C LEU A 121 4.51 5.73 9.66
N TYR A 122 4.96 4.98 8.65
CA TYR A 122 4.23 3.80 8.17
C TYR A 122 3.93 2.83 9.32
N LEU A 123 4.96 2.40 10.05
CA LEU A 123 4.77 1.44 11.12
C LEU A 123 3.89 2.00 12.24
N SER A 124 4.04 3.29 12.62
CA SER A 124 3.27 3.90 13.71
C SER A 124 1.77 3.99 13.44
N TYR A 125 1.37 3.95 12.17
CA TYR A 125 -0.04 3.97 11.75
C TYR A 125 -0.52 2.61 11.23
N GLY A 126 0.21 1.53 11.51
CA GLY A 126 -0.25 0.16 11.30
C GLY A 126 0.08 -0.45 9.96
N ILE A 127 0.91 0.19 9.11
CA ILE A 127 1.40 -0.44 7.89
C ILE A 127 2.54 -1.39 8.28
N THR A 128 2.34 -2.69 8.13
CA THR A 128 3.33 -3.73 8.45
C THR A 128 4.02 -4.27 7.20
N THR A 129 3.37 -4.14 6.05
CA THR A 129 3.94 -4.47 4.73
C THR A 129 3.63 -3.34 3.75
N GLY A 130 4.61 -2.90 2.99
CA GLY A 130 4.46 -1.85 1.99
C GLY A 130 5.18 -2.18 0.69
N MET A 131 4.54 -1.88 -0.44
CA MET A 131 5.16 -1.90 -1.77
C MET A 131 5.45 -0.47 -2.19
N THR A 132 6.71 -0.15 -2.49
CA THR A 132 7.02 1.14 -3.11
C THR A 132 6.53 1.17 -4.55
N ALA A 133 5.80 2.23 -4.92
CA ALA A 133 5.18 2.33 -6.25
C ALA A 133 6.03 3.17 -7.20
N GLY A 134 7.29 2.80 -7.36
CA GLY A 134 8.33 3.53 -8.06
C GLY A 134 9.22 4.31 -7.11
N SER A 135 10.49 4.38 -7.42
CA SER A 135 11.51 4.99 -6.57
C SER A 135 12.21 6.15 -7.26
N GLN A 136 12.46 7.19 -6.49
CA GLN A 136 13.34 8.30 -6.88
C GLN A 136 14.82 7.96 -6.60
N LEU A 137 15.07 7.18 -5.54
CA LEU A 137 16.40 6.75 -5.11
C LEU A 137 16.38 5.24 -4.78
N PRO A 138 16.31 4.35 -5.82
CA PRO A 138 16.05 2.93 -5.61
C PRO A 138 17.08 2.22 -4.73
N TYR A 139 18.37 2.57 -4.82
CA TYR A 139 19.39 1.98 -3.94
C TYR A 139 19.20 2.36 -2.47
N GLN A 140 18.72 3.56 -2.20
CA GLN A 140 18.42 3.95 -0.82
C GLN A 140 17.25 3.15 -0.26
N GLU A 141 16.22 2.90 -1.06
CA GLU A 141 15.08 2.07 -0.66
C GLU A 141 15.47 0.60 -0.46
N LEU A 142 16.36 0.03 -1.29
CA LEU A 142 16.92 -1.30 -1.10
C LEU A 142 17.74 -1.40 0.21
N ASN A 143 18.56 -0.39 0.51
CA ASN A 143 19.31 -0.33 1.76
C ASN A 143 18.39 -0.16 2.98
N GLN A 144 17.35 0.66 2.86
CA GLN A 144 16.32 0.86 3.89
C GLN A 144 15.57 -0.45 4.17
N LYS A 145 15.15 -1.18 3.12
CA LYS A 145 14.58 -2.51 3.25
C LYS A 145 15.54 -3.44 4.01
N SER A 146 16.81 -3.50 3.60
CA SER A 146 17.82 -4.35 4.24
C SER A 146 18.00 -4.01 5.72
N ALA A 147 17.99 -2.71 6.07
CA ALA A 147 18.10 -2.27 7.46
C ALA A 147 16.88 -2.67 8.30
N VAL A 148 15.67 -2.59 7.73
CA VAL A 148 14.42 -3.04 8.40
C VAL A 148 14.43 -4.55 8.60
N ASP A 149 14.78 -5.31 7.56
CA ASP A 149 14.80 -6.78 7.60
C ASP A 149 15.87 -7.32 8.59
N ALA A 150 16.98 -6.59 8.74
CA ALA A 150 18.02 -6.91 9.71
C ALA A 150 17.74 -6.43 11.15
N GLY A 151 16.59 -5.80 11.42
CA GLY A 151 16.24 -5.27 12.74
C GLY A 151 17.03 -4.01 13.15
N GLY A 152 17.64 -3.33 12.19
CA GLY A 152 18.41 -2.09 12.37
C GLY A 152 17.59 -0.79 12.25
N LEU A 153 16.40 -0.86 11.64
CA LEU A 153 15.48 0.26 11.47
C LEU A 153 14.05 -0.21 11.74
N PRO A 154 13.25 0.51 12.53
CA PRO A 154 11.83 0.19 12.67
C PRO A 154 11.07 0.62 11.41
N GLY A 155 10.24 -0.26 10.88
CA GLY A 155 9.47 0.00 9.67
C GLY A 155 8.73 -1.23 9.17
N PRO A 156 7.88 -1.10 8.14
CA PRO A 156 7.20 -2.22 7.51
C PRO A 156 8.19 -3.11 6.71
N HIS A 157 7.78 -4.32 6.40
CA HIS A 157 8.42 -5.09 5.33
C HIS A 157 8.20 -4.39 3.99
N PHE A 158 9.29 -4.02 3.31
CA PHE A 158 9.19 -3.36 2.01
C PHE A 158 9.39 -4.32 0.85
N LEU A 159 8.51 -4.21 -0.15
CA LEU A 159 8.70 -4.73 -1.49
C LEU A 159 9.09 -3.55 -2.38
N ILE A 160 10.25 -3.60 -2.98
CA ILE A 160 10.81 -2.46 -3.71
C ILE A 160 10.48 -2.60 -5.20
N ALA A 161 9.82 -1.57 -5.77
CA ALA A 161 9.84 -1.35 -7.21
C ALA A 161 11.16 -0.65 -7.58
N GLY A 162 11.69 -0.93 -8.74
CA GLY A 162 12.84 -0.20 -9.25
C GLY A 162 12.53 1.30 -9.48
N PRO A 163 13.37 2.02 -10.23
CA PRO A 163 13.10 3.42 -10.53
C PRO A 163 11.81 3.58 -11.34
N TYR A 164 11.27 4.78 -11.36
CA TYR A 164 10.23 5.11 -12.31
C TYR A 164 10.73 4.91 -13.74
N LEU A 165 10.06 4.01 -14.48
CA LEU A 165 10.26 3.84 -15.91
C LEU A 165 9.26 4.70 -16.68
N ASN A 166 9.72 5.48 -17.64
CA ASN A 166 8.88 6.40 -18.40
C ASN A 166 9.30 6.41 -19.85
N GLY A 167 8.35 6.59 -20.75
CA GLY A 167 8.61 6.95 -22.15
C GLY A 167 8.65 8.46 -22.33
N GLY A 168 8.91 8.92 -23.55
CA GLY A 168 8.89 10.34 -23.89
C GLY A 168 9.97 11.18 -23.20
N PRO A 169 9.83 12.51 -23.18
CA PRO A 169 10.82 13.38 -22.56
C PRO A 169 10.90 13.17 -21.04
N PRO A 170 12.09 13.39 -20.43
CA PRO A 170 12.27 13.25 -18.98
C PRO A 170 11.29 14.15 -18.22
N ARG A 171 10.53 13.54 -17.31
CA ARG A 171 9.65 14.29 -16.40
C ARG A 171 10.41 14.91 -15.23
N ASN A 172 11.47 14.23 -14.80
CA ASN A 172 12.39 14.70 -13.78
C ASN A 172 13.74 13.96 -13.92
N ALA A 173 14.76 14.43 -13.20
CA ALA A 173 16.11 13.86 -13.26
C ALA A 173 16.22 12.44 -12.68
N MET A 174 15.20 11.95 -11.97
CA MET A 174 15.20 10.66 -11.26
C MET A 174 14.49 9.56 -12.05
N SER A 175 13.75 9.88 -13.12
CA SER A 175 13.06 8.90 -13.95
C SER A 175 14.01 8.30 -14.98
N ARG A 176 13.97 7.00 -15.16
CA ARG A 176 14.65 6.33 -16.28
C ARG A 176 13.78 6.42 -17.53
N ASN A 177 14.23 7.17 -18.51
CA ASN A 177 13.58 7.24 -19.81
C ASN A 177 13.93 6.01 -20.65
N LEU A 178 12.92 5.43 -21.25
CA LEU A 178 12.99 4.29 -22.13
C LEU A 178 12.52 4.67 -23.53
N SER A 179 13.30 4.33 -24.55
CA SER A 179 12.98 4.64 -25.95
C SER A 179 12.67 3.42 -26.78
N THR A 180 13.12 2.25 -26.39
CA THR A 180 12.96 1.00 -27.14
C THR A 180 12.61 -0.18 -26.22
N ALA A 181 12.00 -1.23 -26.81
CA ALA A 181 11.75 -2.50 -26.14
C ALA A 181 13.04 -3.13 -25.57
N ASP A 182 14.14 -3.09 -26.32
CA ASP A 182 15.41 -3.68 -25.88
C ASP A 182 16.05 -2.92 -24.72
N ASP A 183 15.96 -1.58 -24.72
CA ASP A 183 16.39 -0.78 -23.56
C ASP A 183 15.55 -1.13 -22.32
N THR A 184 14.26 -1.30 -22.52
CA THR A 184 13.34 -1.70 -21.43
C THR A 184 13.73 -3.04 -20.84
N ARG A 185 13.94 -4.07 -21.66
CA ARG A 185 14.36 -5.41 -21.20
C ARG A 185 15.66 -5.34 -20.39
N ARG A 186 16.67 -4.60 -20.88
CA ARG A 186 17.93 -4.44 -20.14
C ARG A 186 17.73 -3.78 -18.78
N VAL A 187 16.91 -2.72 -18.69
CA VAL A 187 16.66 -2.01 -17.43
C VAL A 187 15.89 -2.89 -16.45
N VAL A 188 14.87 -3.60 -16.91
CA VAL A 188 14.11 -4.55 -16.07
C VAL A 188 15.01 -5.66 -15.55
N ALA A 189 15.85 -6.26 -16.43
CA ALA A 189 16.81 -7.29 -16.05
C ALA A 189 17.80 -6.81 -14.99
N TYR A 190 18.31 -5.58 -15.14
CA TYR A 190 19.22 -4.98 -14.18
C TYR A 190 18.56 -4.83 -12.80
N TRP A 191 17.38 -4.23 -12.72
CA TRP A 191 16.73 -4.02 -11.42
C TRP A 191 16.24 -5.33 -10.77
N ALA A 192 15.90 -6.33 -11.57
CA ALA A 192 15.66 -7.67 -11.06
C ALA A 192 16.90 -8.24 -10.37
N SER A 193 18.10 -8.06 -10.95
CA SER A 193 19.36 -8.51 -10.35
C SER A 193 19.77 -7.73 -9.09
N GLU A 194 19.33 -6.47 -8.97
CA GLU A 194 19.53 -5.64 -7.78
C GLU A 194 18.55 -5.94 -6.62
N GLY A 195 17.54 -6.79 -6.87
CA GLY A 195 16.59 -7.22 -5.83
C GLY A 195 15.25 -6.47 -5.84
N ALA A 196 14.93 -5.70 -6.87
CA ALA A 196 13.57 -5.23 -7.08
C ALA A 196 12.62 -6.43 -7.28
N THR A 197 11.40 -6.32 -6.76
CA THR A 197 10.36 -7.35 -6.88
C THR A 197 9.18 -6.89 -7.75
N TRP A 198 9.14 -5.60 -8.05
CA TRP A 198 8.17 -4.93 -8.90
C TRP A 198 8.86 -4.00 -9.89
N ILE A 199 8.15 -3.68 -10.97
CA ILE A 199 8.54 -2.64 -11.95
C ILE A 199 7.41 -1.62 -12.06
N LYS A 200 7.74 -0.33 -12.04
CA LYS A 200 6.76 0.76 -12.13
C LYS A 200 6.92 1.59 -13.40
N PHE A 201 5.86 1.65 -14.20
CA PHE A 201 5.74 2.58 -15.34
C PHE A 201 5.00 3.87 -14.94
N LEU A 202 5.35 5.00 -15.58
CA LEU A 202 4.90 6.34 -15.17
C LEU A 202 3.99 7.06 -16.20
N GLY A 203 3.59 6.43 -17.28
CA GLY A 203 2.47 6.91 -18.07
C GLY A 203 2.74 7.62 -19.39
N ALA A 204 3.98 7.70 -19.87
CA ALA A 204 4.30 8.22 -21.20
C ALA A 204 5.02 7.20 -22.10
N GLU A 205 5.00 5.93 -21.72
CA GLU A 205 5.55 4.81 -22.47
C GLU A 205 4.69 4.45 -23.68
N SER A 206 5.34 3.92 -24.73
CA SER A 206 4.61 3.28 -25.82
C SER A 206 4.14 1.88 -25.44
N ARG A 207 3.16 1.34 -26.19
CA ARG A 207 2.67 -0.03 -26.01
C ARG A 207 3.78 -1.07 -26.15
N ASP A 208 4.74 -0.85 -27.05
CA ASP A 208 5.87 -1.77 -27.26
C ASP A 208 6.83 -1.75 -26.06
N VAL A 209 7.11 -0.59 -25.50
CA VAL A 209 7.92 -0.42 -24.29
C VAL A 209 7.24 -1.09 -23.10
N LEU A 210 5.94 -0.83 -22.89
CA LEU A 210 5.18 -1.43 -21.78
C LEU A 210 5.11 -2.96 -21.91
N ARG A 211 4.78 -3.48 -23.10
CA ARG A 211 4.73 -4.91 -23.36
C ARG A 211 6.07 -5.60 -23.08
N ALA A 212 7.17 -5.03 -23.60
CA ALA A 212 8.51 -5.56 -23.37
C ALA A 212 8.89 -5.58 -21.88
N GLY A 213 8.45 -4.56 -21.13
CA GLY A 213 8.67 -4.50 -19.69
C GLY A 213 7.87 -5.53 -18.91
N ILE A 214 6.62 -5.76 -19.28
CA ILE A 214 5.76 -6.79 -18.66
C ILE A 214 6.34 -8.19 -18.93
N GLU A 215 6.65 -8.50 -20.19
CA GLU A 215 7.21 -9.80 -20.61
C GLU A 215 8.52 -10.11 -19.85
N GLU A 216 9.45 -9.15 -19.83
CA GLU A 216 10.76 -9.33 -19.19
C GLU A 216 10.62 -9.44 -17.66
N ALA A 217 9.76 -8.63 -17.04
CA ALA A 217 9.50 -8.70 -15.60
C ALA A 217 8.93 -10.07 -15.21
N HIS A 218 7.91 -10.55 -15.92
CA HIS A 218 7.29 -11.85 -15.67
C HIS A 218 8.28 -13.00 -15.90
N ALA A 219 9.11 -12.94 -16.95
CA ALA A 219 10.16 -13.94 -17.19
C ALA A 219 11.17 -14.04 -16.05
N ARG A 220 11.30 -12.99 -15.24
CA ARG A 220 12.18 -12.92 -14.04
C ARG A 220 11.45 -13.08 -12.72
N GLY A 221 10.15 -13.37 -12.74
CA GLY A 221 9.33 -13.52 -11.54
C GLY A 221 8.98 -12.21 -10.84
N LEU A 222 9.15 -11.06 -11.49
CA LEU A 222 8.70 -9.77 -11.00
C LEU A 222 7.28 -9.49 -11.47
N LYS A 223 6.62 -8.55 -10.79
CA LYS A 223 5.32 -8.01 -11.17
C LYS A 223 5.44 -6.58 -11.69
N VAL A 224 4.43 -6.13 -12.43
CA VAL A 224 4.43 -4.81 -13.07
C VAL A 224 3.23 -3.99 -12.61
N THR A 225 3.51 -2.73 -12.29
CA THR A 225 2.48 -1.74 -11.97
C THR A 225 2.66 -0.46 -12.79
N GLY A 226 1.59 0.33 -12.94
CA GLY A 226 1.66 1.55 -13.76
C GLY A 226 0.69 2.65 -13.35
N HIS A 227 1.22 3.89 -13.31
CA HIS A 227 0.44 5.11 -13.40
C HIS A 227 0.26 5.44 -14.88
N LEU A 228 -0.62 4.71 -15.56
CA LEU A 228 -0.71 4.74 -17.02
C LEU A 228 -1.48 5.98 -17.53
N CYS A 229 -1.20 6.34 -18.77
CA CYS A 229 -1.93 7.38 -19.49
C CYS A 229 -1.81 7.22 -21.02
N SER A 230 -0.59 7.08 -21.56
CA SER A 230 -0.35 6.87 -23.01
C SER A 230 -0.87 5.53 -23.52
N VAL A 231 -0.80 4.51 -22.67
CA VAL A 231 -1.44 3.21 -22.85
C VAL A 231 -2.67 3.16 -21.95
N THR A 232 -3.81 2.71 -22.47
CA THR A 232 -5.05 2.62 -21.69
C THR A 232 -5.01 1.45 -20.70
N PHE A 233 -5.89 1.46 -19.72
CA PHE A 233 -6.02 0.36 -18.76
C PHE A 233 -6.42 -0.95 -19.44
N THR A 234 -7.34 -0.88 -20.41
CA THR A 234 -7.77 -2.08 -21.16
C THR A 234 -6.67 -2.65 -22.04
N GLU A 235 -5.86 -1.80 -22.69
CA GLU A 235 -4.68 -2.25 -23.45
C GLU A 235 -3.64 -2.89 -22.52
N ALA A 236 -3.30 -2.26 -21.40
CA ALA A 236 -2.34 -2.76 -20.44
C ALA A 236 -2.80 -4.07 -19.77
N ALA A 237 -4.09 -4.18 -19.42
CA ALA A 237 -4.68 -5.41 -18.91
C ALA A 237 -4.58 -6.54 -19.93
N GLY A 238 -4.83 -6.28 -21.22
CA GLY A 238 -4.64 -7.23 -22.32
C GLY A 238 -3.17 -7.63 -22.54
N MET A 239 -2.21 -6.84 -22.07
CA MET A 239 -0.77 -7.17 -22.06
C MET A 239 -0.35 -7.96 -20.81
N GLY A 240 -1.22 -8.08 -19.81
CA GLY A 240 -0.97 -8.82 -18.58
C GLY A 240 -0.38 -8.00 -17.44
N ILE A 241 -0.58 -6.68 -17.39
CA ILE A 241 -0.15 -5.88 -16.25
C ILE A 241 -0.81 -6.38 -14.95
N ASP A 242 -0.03 -6.49 -13.87
CA ASP A 242 -0.54 -7.03 -12.60
C ASP A 242 -1.37 -6.02 -11.80
N LEU A 243 -0.98 -4.74 -11.82
CA LEU A 243 -1.56 -3.75 -10.93
C LEU A 243 -1.67 -2.37 -11.61
N LEU A 244 -2.87 -1.81 -11.61
CA LEU A 244 -3.19 -0.50 -12.15
C LEU A 244 -3.32 0.51 -11.01
N GLN A 245 -2.58 1.61 -11.09
CA GLN A 245 -2.55 2.62 -10.03
C GLN A 245 -3.67 3.65 -10.20
N HIS A 246 -4.24 4.12 -9.07
CA HIS A 246 -5.20 5.22 -8.96
C HIS A 246 -6.59 4.99 -9.56
N GLY A 247 -6.81 3.89 -10.26
CA GLY A 247 -8.12 3.58 -10.83
C GLY A 247 -8.60 4.60 -11.87
N PHE A 248 -9.82 5.08 -11.69
CA PHE A 248 -10.54 5.91 -12.69
C PHE A 248 -9.78 7.14 -13.15
N ILE A 249 -9.11 7.84 -12.24
CA ILE A 249 -8.53 9.16 -12.53
C ILE A 249 -7.36 9.12 -13.52
N THR A 250 -6.62 8.04 -13.59
CA THR A 250 -5.50 7.88 -14.54
C THR A 250 -5.88 7.08 -15.78
N ASN A 251 -7.04 6.44 -15.77
CA ASN A 251 -7.50 5.62 -16.89
C ASN A 251 -7.89 6.47 -18.11
N SER A 252 -7.15 6.37 -19.19
CA SER A 252 -7.40 7.11 -20.43
C SER A 252 -8.34 6.42 -21.41
N ASP A 253 -8.95 5.28 -21.07
CA ASP A 253 -9.93 4.56 -21.91
C ASP A 253 -11.12 5.45 -22.33
N TYR A 254 -11.44 6.45 -21.51
CA TYR A 254 -12.66 7.27 -21.66
C TYR A 254 -12.41 8.61 -22.37
N VAL A 255 -11.16 8.87 -22.81
CA VAL A 255 -10.83 10.14 -23.47
C VAL A 255 -11.13 10.02 -24.96
N ALA A 256 -12.11 10.79 -25.42
CA ALA A 256 -12.49 10.83 -26.83
C ALA A 256 -11.30 11.23 -27.72
N GLY A 257 -11.09 10.49 -28.81
CA GLY A 257 -10.03 10.78 -29.78
C GLY A 257 -8.61 10.52 -29.27
N LYS A 258 -8.44 9.81 -28.14
CA LYS A 258 -7.13 9.41 -27.65
C LYS A 258 -6.33 8.71 -28.75
N GLN A 259 -5.12 9.22 -29.00
CA GLN A 259 -4.20 8.59 -29.95
C GLN A 259 -3.38 7.49 -29.28
N PRO A 260 -3.04 6.41 -30.00
CA PRO A 260 -2.14 5.39 -29.51
C PRO A 260 -0.79 5.98 -29.02
N ASP A 261 -0.30 5.50 -27.89
CA ASP A 261 0.98 5.87 -27.29
C ASP A 261 1.13 7.36 -26.90
N VAL A 262 0.02 8.08 -26.83
CA VAL A 262 -0.01 9.50 -26.46
C VAL A 262 -0.87 9.69 -25.20
N CYS A 263 -0.29 10.29 -24.17
CA CYS A 263 -1.06 10.73 -23.00
C CYS A 263 -1.84 12.00 -23.35
N PRO A 264 -3.19 11.99 -23.31
CA PRO A 264 -3.98 13.15 -23.70
C PRO A 264 -3.80 14.28 -22.68
N ALA A 265 -3.69 15.52 -23.20
CA ALA A 265 -3.64 16.69 -22.34
C ALA A 265 -4.95 16.85 -21.55
N GLY A 266 -4.84 17.20 -20.28
CA GLY A 266 -6.02 17.46 -19.44
C GLY A 266 -6.85 16.22 -19.09
N ASN A 267 -6.27 15.02 -19.17
CA ASN A 267 -6.96 13.74 -18.91
C ASN A 267 -7.86 13.79 -17.66
N MET A 268 -7.36 14.25 -16.51
CA MET A 268 -8.13 14.34 -15.26
C MET A 268 -9.38 15.26 -15.38
N ARG A 269 -9.29 16.35 -16.14
CA ARG A 269 -10.45 17.25 -16.34
C ARG A 269 -11.52 16.60 -17.21
N VAL A 270 -11.10 15.93 -18.29
CA VAL A 270 -12.02 15.20 -19.18
C VAL A 270 -12.76 14.12 -18.40
N GLN A 271 -12.09 13.41 -17.53
CA GLN A 271 -12.70 12.35 -16.73
C GLN A 271 -13.74 12.84 -15.72
N ALA A 272 -13.62 14.09 -15.25
CA ALA A 272 -14.65 14.70 -14.41
C ALA A 272 -16.01 14.80 -15.10
N ASP A 273 -16.06 14.74 -16.43
CA ASP A 273 -17.28 14.84 -17.23
C ASP A 273 -17.77 13.47 -17.76
N VAL A 274 -16.97 12.41 -17.66
CA VAL A 274 -17.36 11.05 -18.08
C VAL A 274 -18.55 10.55 -17.24
N ASP A 275 -19.56 9.98 -17.90
CA ASP A 275 -20.59 9.20 -17.20
C ASP A 275 -20.01 7.86 -16.74
N VAL A 276 -19.79 7.72 -15.43
CA VAL A 276 -19.22 6.52 -14.82
C VAL A 276 -20.11 5.29 -15.02
N ASN A 277 -21.42 5.47 -15.25
CA ASN A 277 -22.36 4.38 -15.49
C ASN A 277 -22.49 4.00 -16.97
N SER A 278 -21.75 4.66 -17.87
CA SER A 278 -21.82 4.40 -19.30
C SER A 278 -21.44 2.96 -19.66
N PRO A 279 -21.99 2.42 -20.76
CA PRO A 279 -21.61 1.09 -21.25
C PRO A 279 -20.09 0.93 -21.50
N ALA A 280 -19.42 2.01 -21.91
CA ALA A 280 -17.98 2.03 -22.15
C ALA A 280 -17.19 1.81 -20.85
N VAL A 281 -17.55 2.50 -19.76
CA VAL A 281 -16.92 2.31 -18.45
C VAL A 281 -17.15 0.90 -17.93
N GLN A 282 -18.38 0.38 -18.04
CA GLN A 282 -18.68 -0.99 -17.64
C GLN A 282 -17.91 -2.04 -18.46
N ALA A 283 -17.75 -1.81 -19.77
CA ALA A 283 -16.96 -2.70 -20.64
C ALA A 283 -15.47 -2.70 -20.26
N SER A 284 -14.91 -1.53 -19.99
CA SER A 284 -13.51 -1.39 -19.51
C SER A 284 -13.31 -2.14 -18.20
N ILE A 285 -14.18 -1.98 -17.21
CA ILE A 285 -14.15 -2.71 -15.95
C ILE A 285 -14.16 -4.22 -16.20
N ARG A 286 -15.08 -4.73 -17.02
CA ARG A 286 -15.13 -6.16 -17.35
C ARG A 286 -13.83 -6.66 -18.00
N THR A 287 -13.22 -5.87 -18.87
CA THR A 287 -11.95 -6.22 -19.51
C THR A 287 -10.82 -6.31 -18.50
N ILE A 288 -10.71 -5.35 -17.58
CA ILE A 288 -9.70 -5.35 -16.52
C ILE A 288 -9.88 -6.57 -15.61
N VAL A 289 -11.11 -6.86 -15.17
CA VAL A 289 -11.43 -8.00 -14.32
C VAL A 289 -11.15 -9.33 -15.02
N ALA A 290 -11.55 -9.48 -16.29
CA ALA A 290 -11.32 -10.69 -17.09
C ALA A 290 -9.83 -11.01 -17.26
N ASN A 291 -8.98 -9.98 -17.36
CA ASN A 291 -7.52 -10.11 -17.42
C ASN A 291 -6.84 -10.22 -16.04
N LYS A 292 -7.61 -10.22 -14.95
CA LYS A 292 -7.12 -10.35 -13.56
C LYS A 292 -6.15 -9.25 -13.13
N SER A 293 -6.15 -8.10 -13.78
CA SER A 293 -5.39 -6.94 -13.31
C SER A 293 -6.07 -6.36 -12.07
N ALA A 294 -5.30 -6.20 -11.01
CA ALA A 294 -5.76 -5.55 -9.79
C ALA A 294 -5.71 -4.02 -9.91
N VAL A 295 -6.36 -3.32 -8.99
CA VAL A 295 -6.37 -1.86 -8.93
C VAL A 295 -6.01 -1.38 -7.51
N VAL A 296 -5.32 -0.25 -7.42
CA VAL A 296 -5.01 0.41 -6.13
C VAL A 296 -5.85 1.67 -5.98
N SER A 297 -6.60 1.73 -4.88
CA SER A 297 -7.26 2.94 -4.40
C SER A 297 -6.23 3.87 -3.76
N THR A 298 -6.21 5.13 -4.19
CA THR A 298 -5.43 6.22 -3.61
C THR A 298 -6.28 7.50 -3.57
N LEU A 299 -7.51 7.39 -3.14
CA LEU A 299 -8.48 8.50 -3.11
C LEU A 299 -7.93 9.70 -2.34
N GLY A 300 -7.21 9.44 -1.25
CA GLY A 300 -6.73 10.47 -0.34
C GLY A 300 -5.76 11.46 -0.97
N VAL A 301 -4.79 11.03 -1.78
CA VAL A 301 -3.86 11.95 -2.43
C VAL A 301 -4.59 12.89 -3.39
N TYR A 302 -5.58 12.39 -4.13
CA TYR A 302 -6.34 13.21 -5.07
C TYR A 302 -7.30 14.17 -4.37
N GLU A 303 -7.84 13.80 -3.20
CA GLU A 303 -8.61 14.71 -2.35
C GLU A 303 -7.81 15.98 -2.01
N THR A 304 -6.49 15.88 -1.82
CA THR A 304 -5.65 17.03 -1.47
C THR A 304 -5.56 18.09 -2.58
N PHE A 305 -5.93 17.76 -3.81
CA PHE A 305 -5.99 18.69 -4.95
C PHE A 305 -7.38 19.29 -5.18
N MET A 306 -8.34 19.04 -4.30
CA MET A 306 -9.72 19.53 -4.41
C MET A 306 -9.93 20.68 -3.41
N PRO A 307 -10.15 21.93 -3.87
CA PRO A 307 -10.19 23.12 -2.99
C PRO A 307 -11.19 23.03 -1.83
N ASP A 308 -12.35 22.42 -2.08
CA ASP A 308 -13.45 22.29 -1.11
C ASP A 308 -13.25 21.13 -0.13
N ARG A 309 -12.29 20.24 -0.40
CA ARG A 309 -12.01 19.03 0.40
C ARG A 309 -10.63 19.04 1.00
N ALA A 310 -9.67 19.66 0.31
CA ALA A 310 -8.28 19.69 0.75
C ALA A 310 -8.16 20.38 2.13
N ARG A 311 -7.65 19.63 3.11
CA ARG A 311 -7.42 20.14 4.46
C ARG A 311 -6.02 19.74 4.92
N LEU A 312 -5.34 20.64 5.59
CA LEU A 312 -4.12 20.30 6.31
C LEU A 312 -4.51 19.52 7.56
N ASP A 313 -4.08 18.29 7.65
CA ASP A 313 -4.27 17.48 8.85
C ASP A 313 -3.29 17.94 9.93
N PRO A 314 -3.78 18.44 11.08
CA PRO A 314 -2.90 18.90 12.16
C PRO A 314 -1.91 17.83 12.64
N ARG A 315 -2.30 16.55 12.58
CA ARG A 315 -1.44 15.42 12.94
C ARG A 315 -0.27 15.27 11.97
N ALA A 316 -0.49 15.54 10.67
CA ALA A 316 0.57 15.50 9.66
C ALA A 316 1.55 16.67 9.81
N MET A 317 1.03 17.84 10.16
CA MET A 317 1.82 19.06 10.23
C MET A 317 2.91 19.02 11.32
N GLU A 318 2.75 18.21 12.38
CA GLU A 318 3.77 18.09 13.45
C GLU A 318 5.00 17.27 13.02
N PHE A 319 4.90 16.48 11.95
CA PHE A 319 6.03 15.69 11.42
C PHE A 319 6.90 16.46 10.43
N LEU A 320 6.36 17.55 9.87
CA LEU A 320 7.08 18.37 8.91
C LEU A 320 8.15 19.24 9.60
N GLU A 321 9.32 19.28 9.01
CA GLU A 321 10.34 20.26 9.34
C GLU A 321 9.80 21.68 9.09
N PRO A 322 10.22 22.73 9.86
CA PRO A 322 9.61 24.06 9.82
C PRO A 322 9.54 24.70 8.43
N GLU A 323 10.58 24.60 7.59
CA GLU A 323 10.54 25.18 6.25
C GLU A 323 9.69 24.34 5.30
N THR A 324 9.73 23.02 5.42
CA THR A 324 8.85 22.11 4.67
C THR A 324 7.39 22.36 5.03
N ARG A 325 7.09 22.62 6.30
CA ARG A 325 5.76 23.01 6.73
C ARG A 325 5.26 24.28 6.06
N LYS A 326 6.08 25.31 5.99
CA LYS A 326 5.74 26.56 5.28
C LYS A 326 5.48 26.32 3.78
N GLU A 327 6.27 25.44 3.15
CA GLU A 327 6.05 25.07 1.74
C GLU A 327 4.71 24.35 1.53
N VAL A 328 4.34 23.44 2.44
CA VAL A 328 3.05 22.75 2.42
C VAL A 328 1.89 23.73 2.62
N GLU A 329 2.00 24.63 3.60
CA GLU A 329 0.99 25.67 3.85
C GLU A 329 0.83 26.59 2.63
N ALA A 330 1.94 27.01 1.98
CA ALA A 330 1.91 27.81 0.77
C ALA A 330 1.31 27.06 -0.43
N THR A 331 1.62 25.77 -0.56
CA THR A 331 1.05 24.91 -1.62
C THR A 331 -0.47 24.81 -1.43
N HIS A 332 -0.93 24.61 -0.21
CA HIS A 332 -2.34 24.54 0.12
C HIS A 332 -3.07 25.86 -0.16
N ALA A 333 -2.48 26.98 0.22
CA ALA A 333 -3.02 28.33 -0.08
C ALA A 333 -3.13 28.57 -1.59
N ASN A 334 -2.14 28.13 -2.38
CA ASN A 334 -2.18 28.23 -3.85
C ASN A 334 -3.29 27.35 -4.46
N LEU A 335 -3.50 26.15 -3.95
CA LEU A 335 -4.62 25.30 -4.37
C LEU A 335 -5.96 25.97 -4.07
N ALA A 336 -6.14 26.54 -2.89
CA ALA A 336 -7.35 27.27 -2.50
C ALA A 336 -7.62 28.51 -3.36
N SER A 337 -6.57 29.18 -3.90
CA SER A 337 -6.71 30.34 -4.78
C SER A 337 -6.90 29.99 -6.26
N GLY A 338 -7.06 28.74 -6.64
CA GLY A 338 -7.35 28.32 -8.00
C GLY A 338 -6.14 27.81 -8.78
N GLY A 339 -5.11 27.30 -8.11
CA GLY A 339 -4.00 26.55 -8.70
C GLY A 339 -4.46 25.28 -9.44
N LEU A 340 -3.73 24.18 -9.33
CA LEU A 340 -4.16 22.92 -9.93
C LEU A 340 -5.45 22.43 -9.25
N ILE A 341 -6.59 22.60 -9.93
CA ILE A 341 -7.90 22.21 -9.40
C ILE A 341 -8.30 20.89 -10.01
N VAL A 342 -8.55 19.92 -9.14
CA VAL A 342 -9.29 18.70 -9.46
C VAL A 342 -10.74 18.91 -8.99
N PRO A 343 -11.74 18.83 -9.89
CA PRO A 343 -13.13 19.02 -9.48
C PRO A 343 -13.59 17.95 -8.48
N THR A 344 -14.25 18.35 -7.39
CA THR A 344 -14.75 17.41 -6.35
C THR A 344 -15.65 16.31 -6.92
N ARG A 345 -16.43 16.62 -7.99
CA ARG A 345 -17.21 15.59 -8.68
C ARG A 345 -16.38 14.43 -9.23
N LEU A 346 -15.07 14.65 -9.48
CA LEU A 346 -14.18 13.57 -9.92
C LEU A 346 -13.93 12.57 -8.79
N LEU A 347 -13.76 13.01 -7.54
CA LEU A 347 -13.63 12.10 -6.39
C LEU A 347 -14.84 11.17 -6.26
N GLN A 348 -16.06 11.73 -6.39
CA GLN A 348 -17.28 10.94 -6.36
C GLN A 348 -17.34 9.89 -7.49
N LYS A 349 -16.81 10.23 -8.68
CA LYS A 349 -16.71 9.27 -9.78
C LYS A 349 -15.65 8.21 -9.56
N MET A 350 -14.51 8.57 -8.96
CA MET A 350 -13.48 7.60 -8.53
C MET A 350 -14.08 6.60 -7.55
N MET A 351 -14.76 7.08 -6.51
CA MET A 351 -15.46 6.25 -5.51
C MET A 351 -16.51 5.32 -6.16
N ALA A 352 -17.34 5.86 -7.04
CA ALA A 352 -18.36 5.08 -7.75
C ALA A 352 -17.72 4.00 -8.64
N TRP A 353 -16.66 4.35 -9.35
CA TRP A 353 -15.94 3.41 -10.22
C TRP A 353 -15.28 2.27 -9.42
N GLU A 354 -14.64 2.57 -8.28
CA GLU A 354 -14.03 1.56 -7.39
C GLU A 354 -15.10 0.60 -6.87
N ARG A 355 -16.27 1.09 -6.48
CA ARG A 355 -17.39 0.22 -6.09
C ARG A 355 -17.86 -0.68 -7.23
N MET A 356 -17.99 -0.13 -8.43
CA MET A 356 -18.41 -0.89 -9.62
C MET A 356 -17.35 -1.96 -9.97
N PHE A 357 -16.06 -1.61 -9.86
CA PHE A 357 -14.96 -2.54 -10.09
C PHE A 357 -15.00 -3.72 -9.11
N VAL A 358 -15.19 -3.47 -7.82
CA VAL A 358 -15.33 -4.53 -6.80
C VAL A 358 -16.61 -5.33 -7.02
N ALA A 359 -17.73 -4.70 -7.33
CA ALA A 359 -19.00 -5.39 -7.62
C ALA A 359 -18.91 -6.30 -8.85
N ALA A 360 -18.05 -5.98 -9.81
CA ALA A 360 -17.75 -6.81 -10.98
C ALA A 360 -16.76 -7.97 -10.69
N GLY A 361 -16.31 -8.12 -9.45
CA GLY A 361 -15.35 -9.14 -9.02
C GLY A 361 -13.88 -8.70 -9.12
N GLY A 362 -13.63 -7.42 -9.32
CA GLY A 362 -12.28 -6.84 -9.39
C GLY A 362 -11.58 -6.84 -8.02
N LEU A 363 -10.28 -7.09 -8.03
CA LEU A 363 -9.45 -7.09 -6.82
C LEU A 363 -8.91 -5.67 -6.56
N LEU A 364 -9.52 -4.96 -5.61
CA LEU A 364 -9.12 -3.63 -5.18
C LEU A 364 -8.23 -3.74 -3.94
N GLY A 365 -7.06 -3.13 -3.99
CA GLY A 365 -6.20 -2.86 -2.84
C GLY A 365 -6.09 -1.37 -2.56
N ALA A 366 -5.27 -0.95 -1.61
CA ALA A 366 -5.12 0.46 -1.24
C ALA A 366 -3.66 0.86 -1.01
N GLY A 367 -3.38 2.15 -1.15
CA GLY A 367 -2.09 2.77 -0.86
C GLY A 367 -2.26 4.23 -0.45
N CYS A 368 -1.15 4.84 -0.01
CA CYS A 368 -1.15 6.23 0.42
C CYS A 368 -0.90 7.18 -0.76
N ASP A 369 0.18 6.94 -1.52
CA ASP A 369 0.75 7.89 -2.46
C ASP A 369 1.09 9.24 -1.78
N PRO A 370 1.99 9.24 -0.77
CA PRO A 370 2.30 10.44 -0.02
C PRO A 370 2.90 11.52 -0.93
N TRP A 371 2.47 12.78 -0.73
CA TRP A 371 2.84 13.88 -1.61
C TRP A 371 3.02 15.21 -0.86
N GLY A 372 3.68 16.16 -1.52
CA GLY A 372 4.04 17.48 -1.00
C GLY A 372 2.90 18.43 -0.63
N THR A 373 1.66 17.98 -0.68
CA THR A 373 0.48 18.67 -0.16
C THR A 373 0.27 18.48 1.34
N GLY A 374 1.22 17.87 2.05
CA GLY A 374 1.07 17.47 3.45
C GLY A 374 0.41 16.10 3.63
N PHE A 375 0.25 15.34 2.55
CA PHE A 375 -0.26 13.97 2.59
C PHE A 375 0.90 13.01 2.90
N LEU A 376 0.98 12.56 4.14
CA LEU A 376 2.13 11.86 4.68
C LEU A 376 1.90 10.34 4.82
N PRO A 377 2.99 9.55 4.85
CA PRO A 377 2.94 8.13 5.17
C PRO A 377 2.12 7.83 6.42
N GLY A 378 1.38 6.76 6.42
CA GLY A 378 0.58 6.31 7.54
C GLY A 378 -0.72 7.09 7.68
N ILE A 379 -0.67 8.39 7.96
CA ILE A 379 -1.87 9.24 8.05
C ILE A 379 -2.68 9.18 6.77
N GLY A 380 -2.01 9.28 5.63
CA GLY A 380 -2.66 9.20 4.32
C GLY A 380 -3.30 7.84 4.07
N ASN A 381 -2.69 6.74 4.52
CA ASN A 381 -3.31 5.42 4.45
C ASN A 381 -4.62 5.38 5.25
N LEU A 382 -4.63 5.93 6.47
CA LEU A 382 -5.83 5.97 7.30
C LEU A 382 -6.89 6.93 6.74
N ARG A 383 -6.48 8.02 6.06
CA ARG A 383 -7.43 8.86 5.32
C ARG A 383 -8.09 8.09 4.18
N ASN A 384 -7.34 7.24 3.49
CA ASN A 384 -7.91 6.40 2.44
C ASN A 384 -8.96 5.41 2.99
N TYR A 385 -8.78 4.91 4.23
CA TYR A 385 -9.81 4.13 4.93
C TYR A 385 -11.13 4.91 5.06
N GLU A 386 -11.08 6.14 5.58
CA GLU A 386 -12.29 6.95 5.71
C GLU A 386 -12.96 7.20 4.36
N LEU A 387 -12.17 7.43 3.30
CA LEU A 387 -12.69 7.67 1.95
C LEU A 387 -13.29 6.41 1.32
N LEU A 388 -12.77 5.22 1.63
CA LEU A 388 -13.40 3.95 1.23
C LEU A 388 -14.76 3.76 1.92
N VAL A 389 -14.87 4.10 3.21
CA VAL A 389 -16.15 4.09 3.93
C VAL A 389 -17.10 5.14 3.33
N GLU A 390 -16.63 6.36 3.05
CA GLU A 390 -17.40 7.41 2.38
C GLU A 390 -17.86 6.96 0.98
N ALA A 391 -17.04 6.21 0.26
CA ALA A 391 -17.39 5.62 -1.03
C ALA A 391 -18.55 4.61 -0.94
N GLY A 392 -18.88 4.13 0.27
CA GLY A 392 -19.97 3.22 0.54
C GLY A 392 -19.58 1.76 0.68
N PHE A 393 -18.29 1.45 0.89
CA PHE A 393 -17.86 0.16 1.43
C PHE A 393 -18.20 0.09 2.93
N THR A 394 -18.51 -1.09 3.45
CA THR A 394 -18.58 -1.21 4.91
C THR A 394 -17.18 -1.01 5.51
N ALA A 395 -17.10 -0.68 6.78
CA ALA A 395 -15.82 -0.52 7.48
C ALA A 395 -14.95 -1.78 7.37
N GLU A 396 -15.56 -2.96 7.50
CA GLU A 396 -14.88 -4.25 7.36
C GLU A 396 -14.40 -4.51 5.93
N GLN A 397 -15.17 -4.11 4.92
CA GLN A 397 -14.74 -4.17 3.52
C GLN A 397 -13.57 -3.21 3.25
N ALA A 398 -13.60 -2.01 3.82
CA ALA A 398 -12.48 -1.07 3.72
C ALA A 398 -11.21 -1.65 4.36
N VAL A 399 -11.32 -2.28 5.54
CA VAL A 399 -10.21 -3.02 6.16
C VAL A 399 -9.73 -4.16 5.25
N GLN A 400 -10.64 -4.96 4.67
CA GLN A 400 -10.26 -6.03 3.75
C GLN A 400 -9.47 -5.50 2.53
N ILE A 401 -9.90 -4.38 1.96
CA ILE A 401 -9.21 -3.71 0.83
C ILE A 401 -7.78 -3.32 1.23
N MET A 402 -7.61 -2.78 2.43
CA MET A 402 -6.33 -2.28 2.93
C MET A 402 -5.41 -3.36 3.50
N THR A 403 -5.88 -4.59 3.67
CA THR A 403 -5.13 -5.67 4.32
C THR A 403 -5.10 -6.93 3.45
N LEU A 404 -6.12 -7.78 3.50
CA LEU A 404 -6.13 -9.08 2.82
C LEU A 404 -6.06 -8.96 1.29
N ASN A 405 -6.74 -7.98 0.71
CA ASN A 405 -6.67 -7.78 -0.74
C ASN A 405 -5.26 -7.32 -1.16
N GLY A 406 -4.63 -6.43 -0.38
CA GLY A 406 -3.22 -6.07 -0.60
C GLY A 406 -2.31 -7.29 -0.54
N ALA A 407 -2.50 -8.15 0.46
CA ALA A 407 -1.73 -9.39 0.59
C ALA A 407 -1.95 -10.34 -0.61
N ARG A 408 -3.18 -10.47 -1.12
CA ARG A 408 -3.50 -11.25 -2.33
C ARG A 408 -2.79 -10.70 -3.57
N ILE A 409 -2.79 -9.39 -3.76
CA ILE A 409 -2.11 -8.72 -4.89
C ILE A 409 -0.61 -9.00 -4.83
N LEU A 410 -0.03 -8.97 -3.63
CA LEU A 410 1.39 -9.28 -3.44
C LEU A 410 1.72 -10.79 -3.48
N GLY A 411 0.70 -11.67 -3.39
CA GLY A 411 0.89 -13.13 -3.29
C GLY A 411 1.33 -13.58 -1.89
N LEU A 412 0.98 -12.83 -0.86
CA LEU A 412 1.36 -13.06 0.54
C LEU A 412 0.18 -13.44 1.45
N ASP A 413 -1.02 -13.61 0.89
CA ASP A 413 -2.26 -13.82 1.64
C ASP A 413 -2.31 -15.12 2.45
N ALA A 414 -1.50 -16.11 2.11
CA ALA A 414 -1.30 -17.28 2.96
C ALA A 414 -0.61 -16.95 4.30
N ARG A 415 0.15 -15.86 4.38
CA ARG A 415 1.00 -15.50 5.52
C ARG A 415 0.50 -14.30 6.31
N ILE A 416 -0.04 -13.27 5.65
CA ILE A 416 -0.43 -11.97 6.24
C ILE A 416 -1.82 -11.51 5.76
N GLY A 417 -2.25 -10.34 6.19
CA GLY A 417 -3.43 -9.62 5.69
C GLY A 417 -4.75 -10.01 6.35
N SER A 418 -4.77 -11.00 7.23
CA SER A 418 -5.94 -11.28 8.08
C SER A 418 -5.53 -11.87 9.42
N VAL A 419 -6.37 -11.72 10.44
CA VAL A 419 -6.16 -12.29 11.77
C VAL A 419 -6.71 -13.71 11.78
N ALA A 420 -5.83 -14.69 11.52
CA ALA A 420 -6.17 -16.11 11.49
C ALA A 420 -5.02 -16.96 12.04
N VAL A 421 -5.37 -18.12 12.59
CA VAL A 421 -4.38 -19.08 13.12
C VAL A 421 -3.40 -19.48 12.01
N GLY A 422 -2.11 -19.52 12.34
CA GLY A 422 -1.01 -19.86 11.45
C GLY A 422 -0.43 -18.66 10.68
N LYS A 423 -1.11 -17.52 10.64
CA LYS A 423 -0.57 -16.29 10.01
C LYS A 423 0.42 -15.57 10.91
N VAL A 424 1.24 -14.76 10.30
CA VAL A 424 2.14 -13.84 11.00
C VAL A 424 1.32 -12.86 11.83
N ALA A 425 1.76 -12.61 13.04
CA ALA A 425 1.13 -11.67 13.95
C ALA A 425 1.51 -10.22 13.59
N ASP A 426 1.04 -9.80 12.41
CA ASP A 426 1.05 -8.44 11.92
C ASP A 426 -0.30 -7.82 12.24
N LEU A 427 -0.38 -7.04 13.31
CA LEU A 427 -1.64 -6.55 13.87
C LEU A 427 -1.54 -5.06 14.19
N MET A 428 -2.67 -4.37 14.11
CA MET A 428 -2.84 -3.00 14.58
C MET A 428 -3.88 -2.97 15.70
N VAL A 429 -3.50 -2.44 16.86
CA VAL A 429 -4.40 -2.23 18.00
C VAL A 429 -4.81 -0.77 18.05
N VAL A 430 -6.10 -0.51 17.91
CA VAL A 430 -6.70 0.83 17.85
C VAL A 430 -7.62 1.03 19.04
N ARG A 431 -7.46 2.12 19.77
CA ARG A 431 -8.39 2.49 20.84
C ARG A 431 -9.68 3.02 20.24
N GLY A 432 -10.82 2.40 20.59
CA GLY A 432 -12.14 2.76 20.09
C GLY A 432 -12.69 1.74 19.10
N ASP A 433 -13.68 2.16 18.33
CA ASP A 433 -14.43 1.35 17.38
C ASP A 433 -14.44 2.01 15.99
N PRO A 434 -13.44 1.73 15.14
CA PRO A 434 -13.40 2.33 13.81
C PRO A 434 -14.53 1.85 12.88
N VAL A 435 -15.26 0.78 13.25
CA VAL A 435 -16.44 0.34 12.49
C VAL A 435 -17.61 1.29 12.72
N ALA A 436 -17.84 1.69 13.97
CA ALA A 436 -18.91 2.63 14.33
C ALA A 436 -18.49 4.09 14.10
N THR A 437 -17.22 4.40 14.34
CA THR A 437 -16.64 5.75 14.25
C THR A 437 -15.38 5.69 13.40
N PRO A 438 -15.45 5.88 12.08
CA PRO A 438 -14.29 5.71 11.19
C PRO A 438 -13.03 6.47 11.60
N THR A 439 -13.18 7.65 12.22
CA THR A 439 -12.07 8.46 12.71
C THR A 439 -11.30 7.83 13.87
N ASP A 440 -11.84 6.84 14.56
CA ASP A 440 -11.11 6.12 15.61
C ASP A 440 -9.92 5.35 15.05
N ILE A 441 -9.89 5.07 13.73
CA ILE A 441 -8.78 4.37 13.06
C ILE A 441 -7.42 5.03 13.31
N TYR A 442 -7.39 6.35 13.59
CA TYR A 442 -6.14 7.07 13.87
C TYR A 442 -5.60 6.84 15.29
N ASN A 443 -6.40 6.28 16.19
CA ASN A 443 -6.03 6.05 17.60
C ASN A 443 -5.18 4.78 17.76
N VAL A 444 -4.21 4.57 16.89
CA VAL A 444 -3.29 3.41 16.94
C VAL A 444 -2.42 3.52 18.18
N VAL A 445 -2.46 2.48 19.03
CA VAL A 445 -1.70 2.41 20.29
C VAL A 445 -0.51 1.46 20.21
N THR A 446 -0.68 0.31 19.56
CA THR A 446 0.38 -0.69 19.38
C THR A 446 0.27 -1.31 18.00
N VAL A 447 1.40 -1.48 17.34
CA VAL A 447 1.49 -2.23 16.10
C VAL A 447 2.37 -3.45 16.32
N PHE A 448 1.83 -4.64 16.08
CA PHE A 448 2.60 -5.86 16.06
C PHE A 448 3.11 -6.09 14.64
N LYS A 449 4.42 -6.31 14.51
CA LYS A 449 5.08 -6.76 13.30
C LYS A 449 5.94 -7.97 13.65
N ASP A 450 5.73 -9.07 12.95
CA ASP A 450 6.40 -10.36 13.25
C ASP A 450 6.21 -10.78 14.73
N GLY A 451 5.06 -10.46 15.32
CA GLY A 451 4.76 -10.76 16.73
C GLY A 451 5.39 -9.83 17.77
N VAL A 452 6.23 -8.87 17.35
CA VAL A 452 6.81 -7.85 18.22
C VAL A 452 5.90 -6.62 18.24
N GLY A 453 5.48 -6.19 19.43
CA GLY A 453 4.62 -5.02 19.62
C GLY A 453 5.40 -3.73 19.77
N TYR A 454 5.20 -2.79 18.86
CA TYR A 454 5.80 -1.46 18.86
C TYR A 454 4.82 -0.43 19.43
N ASP A 455 5.34 0.46 20.28
CA ASP A 455 4.61 1.61 20.80
C ASP A 455 4.46 2.67 19.71
N SER A 456 3.24 2.85 19.21
CA SER A 456 2.95 3.77 18.11
C SER A 456 3.26 5.22 18.45
N GLN A 457 3.09 5.64 19.73
CA GLN A 457 3.37 7.01 20.14
C GLN A 457 4.87 7.29 20.14
N ARG A 458 5.70 6.36 20.64
CA ARG A 458 7.15 6.52 20.62
C ARG A 458 7.71 6.60 19.19
N LEU A 459 7.13 5.83 18.25
CA LEU A 459 7.48 5.91 16.84
C LEU A 459 7.14 7.28 16.26
N ARG A 460 5.92 7.78 16.52
CA ARG A 460 5.49 9.11 16.09
C ARG A 460 6.36 10.22 16.67
N ASP A 461 6.64 10.18 17.98
CA ASP A 461 7.48 11.20 18.63
C ASP A 461 8.89 11.25 18.02
N ALA A 462 9.44 10.10 17.61
CA ALA A 462 10.72 10.03 16.94
C ALA A 462 10.72 10.59 15.51
N ALA A 463 9.55 10.70 14.87
CA ALA A 463 9.40 11.24 13.51
C ALA A 463 9.08 12.75 13.48
N LYS A 464 8.71 13.36 14.61
CA LYS A 464 8.34 14.79 14.67
C LYS A 464 9.43 15.70 14.12
N GLY A 465 9.03 16.63 13.24
CA GLY A 465 9.90 17.63 12.64
C GLY A 465 10.97 17.07 11.69
N LYS A 466 10.85 15.81 11.24
CA LYS A 466 11.89 15.18 10.41
C LYS A 466 11.54 15.05 8.94
N VAL A 467 10.28 15.10 8.57
CA VAL A 467 9.89 15.03 7.16
C VAL A 467 10.34 16.29 6.45
N GLY A 468 11.21 16.13 5.46
CA GLY A 468 11.75 17.22 4.65
C GLY A 468 13.22 17.57 4.92
N VAL A 469 13.92 16.89 5.85
CA VAL A 469 15.34 17.15 6.18
C VAL A 469 16.27 15.94 6.06
N GLU A 470 15.77 14.75 5.77
CA GLU A 470 16.60 13.54 5.66
C GLU A 470 17.11 13.29 4.24
#